data_b37066d2732c0cd6fa2e368f1ee283a6
#
_entry.id   b37066d2732c0cd6fa2e368f1ee283a6
#
_cell.length_a   1.000
_cell.length_b   1.000
_cell.length_c   1.000
_cell.angle_alpha   90.00
_cell.angle_beta   90.00
_cell.angle_gamma   90.00
#
_symmetry.space_group_name_H-M   'P 1'
#
loop_
_entity.id
_entity.type
_entity.pdbx_description
1 polymer ?
#
loop_
_entity_poly.entity_id
_entity_poly.type
_entity_poly.pdbx_seq_one_letter_code
_entity_poly.pdbx_strand_id
1 'polypeptide(L)'
;VCSEMCIRDRNEVFHDGKSSVIKLNNFEYAGDDLENFFIRINAHNKFFSNVPYQMIGFSYNSRQEFSAVLTQPYILAEREATEDEIVEYMEALGFEMDYIDEFHNDQYEVFDAVPNNVLYGIDKDLYFIDTQIRLKM
;
A
#
# COMPACT_ATOMS: atom_id res chain seq x y z
N VAL A 1 0.77 7.16 -15.52
CA VAL A 1 1.06 5.78 -15.13
C VAL A 1 2.52 5.47 -15.42
N CYS A 2 3.21 4.93 -14.46
CA CYS A 2 4.60 4.52 -14.64
C CYS A 2 4.65 3.12 -15.26
N SER A 3 5.02 3.04 -16.52
CA SER A 3 5.29 1.77 -17.16
C SER A 3 6.74 1.30 -16.92
N GLU A 4 7.59 2.20 -16.46
CA GLU A 4 8.99 1.95 -16.19
C GLU A 4 9.28 2.08 -14.70
N MET A 5 9.58 3.29 -14.23
CA MET A 5 9.90 3.53 -12.82
C MET A 5 9.27 4.82 -12.33
N CYS A 6 8.65 4.74 -11.15
CA CYS A 6 8.23 5.92 -10.40
C CYS A 6 8.92 5.94 -9.05
N ILE A 7 9.37 7.12 -8.63
CA ILE A 7 9.94 7.30 -7.30
C ILE A 7 8.89 7.97 -6.43
N ARG A 8 8.55 7.31 -5.33
CA ARG A 8 7.71 7.87 -4.27
C ARG A 8 8.54 7.94 -3.00
N ASP A 9 8.02 8.54 -1.93
CA ASP A 9 8.78 8.87 -0.73
C ASP A 9 9.75 7.77 -0.28
N ARG A 10 9.25 6.54 -0.10
CA ARG A 10 9.99 5.40 0.40
C ARG A 10 10.09 4.25 -0.58
N ASN A 11 9.34 4.32 -1.69
CA ASN A 11 9.28 3.24 -2.66
C ASN A 11 9.79 3.71 -4.02
N GLU A 12 10.52 2.84 -4.67
CA GLU A 12 10.70 2.90 -6.12
C GLU A 12 9.77 1.85 -6.71
N VAL A 13 9.00 2.22 -7.73
CA VAL A 13 7.94 1.39 -8.27
C VAL A 13 8.24 1.08 -9.74
N PHE A 14 8.21 -0.21 -10.07
CA PHE A 14 8.41 -0.70 -11.42
C PHE A 14 7.20 -1.53 -11.84
N HIS A 15 6.76 -1.36 -13.08
CA HIS A 15 5.74 -2.22 -13.66
C HIS A 15 6.41 -3.19 -14.62
N ASP A 16 6.15 -4.49 -14.47
CA ASP A 16 6.79 -5.53 -15.27
C ASP A 16 6.21 -5.66 -16.68
N GLY A 17 5.22 -4.86 -17.03
CA GLY A 17 4.53 -4.89 -18.32
C GLY A 17 3.52 -6.02 -18.45
N LYS A 18 3.29 -6.78 -17.38
CA LYS A 18 2.40 -7.94 -17.39
C LYS A 18 1.30 -7.81 -16.32
N SER A 19 1.52 -8.43 -15.17
CA SER A 19 0.50 -8.56 -14.13
C SER A 19 0.96 -8.10 -12.76
N SER A 20 2.20 -7.67 -12.62
CA SER A 20 2.79 -7.32 -11.33
C SER A 20 3.45 -5.97 -11.32
N VAL A 21 3.40 -5.35 -10.17
CA VAL A 21 4.16 -4.15 -9.84
C VAL A 21 5.25 -4.58 -8.86
N ILE A 22 6.47 -4.11 -9.08
CA ILE A 22 7.61 -4.37 -8.20
C ILE A 22 7.91 -3.08 -7.45
N LYS A 23 8.00 -3.17 -6.13
CA LYS A 23 8.31 -2.02 -5.26
C LYS A 23 9.55 -2.30 -4.45
N LEU A 24 10.48 -1.35 -4.43
CA LEU A 24 11.63 -1.38 -3.54
C LEU A 24 11.38 -0.39 -2.40
N ASN A 25 11.22 -0.91 -1.19
CA ASN A 25 10.92 -0.12 0.00
C ASN A 25 12.16 0.01 0.87
N ASN A 26 12.59 1.23 1.14
CA ASN A 26 13.83 1.53 1.89
C ASN A 26 13.67 1.51 3.41
N PHE A 27 12.56 1.03 3.93
CA PHE A 27 12.27 0.93 5.37
C PHE A 27 12.12 2.27 6.10
N GLU A 28 12.03 3.37 5.42
CA GLU A 28 12.00 4.70 6.05
C GLU A 28 10.88 4.82 7.07
N TYR A 29 9.69 4.35 6.74
CA TYR A 29 8.52 4.44 7.62
C TYR A 29 8.42 3.29 8.62
N ALA A 30 9.28 2.30 8.53
CA ALA A 30 9.34 1.21 9.50
C ALA A 30 10.38 1.46 10.59
N GLY A 31 11.06 2.61 10.55
CA GLY A 31 12.06 2.96 11.56
C GLY A 31 13.27 2.02 11.59
N ASP A 32 13.65 1.48 10.45
CA ASP A 32 14.74 0.52 10.28
C ASP A 32 14.52 -0.79 11.04
N ASP A 33 13.28 -1.07 11.47
CA ASP A 33 12.92 -2.29 12.20
C ASP A 33 12.22 -3.26 11.25
N LEU A 34 12.90 -4.36 10.94
CA LEU A 34 12.36 -5.41 10.06
C LEU A 34 11.12 -6.06 10.63
N GLU A 35 11.03 -6.24 11.93
CA GLU A 35 9.84 -6.81 12.56
C GLU A 35 8.63 -5.92 12.32
N ASN A 36 8.75 -4.61 12.52
CA ASN A 36 7.71 -3.65 12.23
C ASN A 36 7.32 -3.66 10.76
N PHE A 37 8.31 -3.77 9.88
CA PHE A 37 8.04 -3.85 8.44
C PHE A 37 7.19 -5.07 8.10
N PHE A 38 7.53 -6.24 8.62
CA PHE A 38 6.75 -7.46 8.40
C PHE A 38 5.35 -7.37 8.99
N ILE A 39 5.20 -6.77 10.16
CA ILE A 39 3.89 -6.54 10.78
C ILE A 39 3.02 -5.69 9.85
N ARG A 40 3.58 -4.64 9.27
CA ARG A 40 2.87 -3.76 8.34
C ARG A 40 2.45 -4.49 7.07
N ILE A 41 3.33 -5.28 6.49
CA ILE A 41 3.02 -6.07 5.29
C ILE A 41 1.91 -7.08 5.59
N ASN A 42 2.00 -7.79 6.70
CA ASN A 42 0.97 -8.75 7.09
C ASN A 42 -0.37 -8.08 7.37
N ALA A 43 -0.37 -6.92 8.01
CA ALA A 43 -1.59 -6.16 8.26
C ALA A 43 -2.24 -5.69 6.94
N HIS A 44 -1.44 -5.18 6.01
CA HIS A 44 -1.94 -4.83 4.68
C HIS A 44 -2.61 -6.04 4.02
N ASN A 45 -1.95 -7.18 4.03
CA ASN A 45 -2.48 -8.39 3.39
C ASN A 45 -3.74 -8.91 4.06
N LYS A 46 -3.89 -8.67 5.36
CA LYS A 46 -5.10 -9.05 6.11
C LYS A 46 -6.30 -8.21 5.70
N PHE A 47 -6.14 -6.90 5.62
CA PHE A 47 -7.25 -5.97 5.36
C PHE A 47 -7.45 -5.66 3.88
N PHE A 48 -6.39 -5.72 3.09
CA PHE A 48 -6.43 -5.41 1.66
C PHE A 48 -6.01 -6.63 0.85
N SER A 49 -6.69 -7.74 1.09
CA SER A 49 -6.32 -9.06 0.56
C SER A 49 -6.47 -9.19 -0.95
N ASN A 50 -7.18 -8.26 -1.60
CA ASN A 50 -7.33 -8.25 -3.06
C ASN A 50 -6.13 -7.64 -3.78
N VAL A 51 -5.21 -7.02 -3.04
CA VAL A 51 -4.00 -6.42 -3.61
C VAL A 51 -2.81 -6.68 -2.65
N PRO A 52 -2.49 -7.97 -2.40
CA PRO A 52 -1.50 -8.31 -1.38
C PRO A 52 -0.09 -8.01 -1.84
N TYR A 53 0.78 -7.75 -0.87
CA TYR A 53 2.21 -7.71 -1.08
C TYR A 53 2.82 -9.09 -0.93
N GLN A 54 3.76 -9.43 -1.80
CA GLN A 54 4.62 -10.59 -1.63
C GLN A 54 6.06 -10.11 -1.60
N MET A 55 6.78 -10.43 -0.52
CA MET A 55 8.18 -10.10 -0.42
C MET A 55 9.01 -11.17 -1.09
N ILE A 56 9.88 -10.77 -2.02
CA ILE A 56 10.70 -11.70 -2.79
C ILE A 56 12.19 -11.61 -2.46
N GLY A 57 12.61 -10.63 -1.67
CA GLY A 57 14.01 -10.50 -1.26
C GLY A 57 14.39 -9.09 -0.91
N PHE A 58 15.68 -8.82 -0.99
CA PHE A 58 16.27 -7.52 -0.71
C PHE A 58 17.18 -7.11 -1.85
N SER A 59 17.32 -5.82 -2.05
CA SER A 59 18.21 -5.24 -3.05
C SER A 59 18.51 -3.79 -2.68
N TYR A 60 19.21 -3.10 -3.54
CA TYR A 60 19.47 -1.67 -3.38
C TYR A 60 18.65 -0.90 -4.41
N ASN A 61 18.05 0.21 -3.99
CA ASN A 61 17.30 1.07 -4.90
C ASN A 61 18.26 1.96 -5.71
N SER A 62 17.72 2.86 -6.53
CA SER A 62 18.52 3.74 -7.38
C SER A 62 19.40 4.71 -6.58
N ARG A 63 19.05 4.96 -5.32
CA ARG A 63 19.82 5.81 -4.41
C ARG A 63 20.80 5.01 -3.55
N GLN A 64 21.01 3.73 -3.86
CA GLN A 64 21.91 2.82 -3.14
C GLN A 64 21.45 2.56 -1.71
N GLU A 65 20.17 2.67 -1.43
CA GLU A 65 19.60 2.35 -0.13
C GLU A 65 19.17 0.89 -0.08
N PHE A 66 19.48 0.21 1.02
CA PHE A 66 19.04 -1.17 1.23
C PHE A 66 17.51 -1.21 1.31
N SER A 67 16.90 -2.09 0.53
CA SER A 67 15.45 -2.10 0.35
C SER A 67 14.89 -3.51 0.31
N ALA A 68 13.66 -3.66 0.78
CA ALA A 68 12.87 -4.87 0.52
C ALA A 68 12.33 -4.81 -0.90
N VAL A 69 12.33 -5.96 -1.57
CA VAL A 69 11.73 -6.10 -2.90
C VAL A 69 10.37 -6.77 -2.73
N LEU A 70 9.32 -6.03 -3.06
CA LEU A 70 7.94 -6.48 -2.92
C LEU A 70 7.29 -6.56 -4.29
N THR A 71 6.40 -7.53 -4.46
CA THR A 71 5.51 -7.56 -5.63
C THR A 71 4.08 -7.34 -5.18
N GLN A 72 3.28 -6.79 -6.08
CA GLN A 72 1.86 -6.53 -5.86
C GLN A 72 1.15 -6.68 -7.20
N PRO A 73 -0.08 -7.22 -7.25
CA PRO A 73 -0.80 -7.32 -8.52
C PRO A 73 -0.98 -5.95 -9.18
N TYR A 74 -0.84 -5.91 -10.50
CA TYR A 74 -1.19 -4.71 -11.26
C TYR A 74 -2.70 -4.66 -11.42
N ILE A 75 -3.28 -3.53 -11.05
CA ILE A 75 -4.73 -3.36 -11.03
C ILE A 75 -5.18 -2.55 -12.24
N LEU A 76 -6.10 -3.12 -13.02
CA LEU A 76 -6.78 -2.39 -14.09
C LEU A 76 -7.89 -1.54 -13.45
N ALA A 77 -7.71 -0.25 -13.47
CA ALA A 77 -8.60 0.69 -12.80
C ALA A 77 -9.36 1.54 -13.80
N GLU A 78 -10.62 1.85 -13.46
CA GLU A 78 -11.41 2.84 -14.20
C GLU A 78 -10.97 4.25 -13.82
N ARG A 79 -10.70 4.46 -12.54
CA ARG A 79 -10.38 5.77 -11.96
C ARG A 79 -9.81 5.59 -10.56
N GLU A 80 -9.42 6.67 -9.95
CA GLU A 80 -9.15 6.69 -8.51
C GLU A 80 -10.47 6.60 -7.75
N ALA A 81 -10.43 6.06 -6.54
CA ALA A 81 -11.58 6.05 -5.65
C ALA A 81 -11.86 7.47 -5.15
N THR A 82 -13.11 7.73 -4.78
CA THR A 82 -13.47 9.00 -4.12
C THR A 82 -13.25 8.86 -2.61
N GLU A 83 -13.16 10.00 -1.93
CA GLU A 83 -13.06 10.01 -0.46
C GLU A 83 -14.23 9.29 0.19
N ASP A 84 -15.44 9.50 -0.29
CA ASP A 84 -16.63 8.83 0.25
C ASP A 84 -16.57 7.32 0.08
N GLU A 85 -16.08 6.84 -1.06
CA GLU A 85 -15.90 5.41 -1.30
C GLU A 85 -14.88 4.80 -0.35
N ILE A 86 -13.79 5.52 -0.10
CA ILE A 86 -12.75 5.07 0.82
C ILE A 86 -13.30 4.97 2.25
N VAL A 87 -14.01 5.99 2.71
CA VAL A 87 -14.62 6.01 4.05
C VAL A 87 -15.59 4.85 4.20
N GLU A 88 -16.47 4.64 3.24
CA GLU A 88 -17.44 3.55 3.28
C GLU A 88 -16.76 2.18 3.36
N TYR A 89 -15.72 1.98 2.56
CA TYR A 89 -14.95 0.73 2.54
C TYR A 89 -14.26 0.49 3.89
N MET A 90 -13.60 1.50 4.44
CA MET A 90 -12.89 1.39 5.70
C MET A 90 -13.84 1.14 6.87
N GLU A 91 -14.99 1.79 6.87
CA GLU A 91 -16.02 1.55 7.90
C GLU A 91 -16.56 0.13 7.82
N ALA A 92 -16.75 -0.39 6.61
CA ALA A 92 -17.17 -1.79 6.41
C ALA A 92 -16.14 -2.79 6.93
N LEU A 93 -14.87 -2.43 6.96
CA LEU A 93 -13.79 -3.24 7.54
C LEU A 93 -13.69 -3.11 9.06
N GLY A 94 -14.49 -2.23 9.68
CA GLY A 94 -14.48 -2.01 11.12
C GLY A 94 -13.57 -0.90 11.60
N PHE A 95 -13.08 -0.06 10.69
CA PHE A 95 -12.27 1.10 11.06
C PHE A 95 -13.14 2.32 11.31
N GLU A 96 -12.67 3.21 12.19
CA GLU A 96 -13.25 4.52 12.44
C GLU A 96 -12.37 5.59 11.83
N MET A 97 -12.98 6.61 11.25
CA MET A 97 -12.25 7.73 10.65
C MET A 97 -11.81 8.72 11.72
N ASP A 98 -10.51 9.03 11.75
CA ASP A 98 -9.95 10.09 12.60
C ASP A 98 -9.89 11.41 11.85
N TYR A 99 -9.34 11.35 10.64
CA TYR A 99 -9.28 12.44 9.68
C TYR A 99 -9.66 11.89 8.31
N ILE A 100 -9.74 12.73 7.31
CA ILE A 100 -10.23 12.34 6.00
C ILE A 100 -9.41 11.22 5.34
N ASP A 101 -8.14 11.10 5.70
CA ASP A 101 -7.21 10.11 5.14
C ASP A 101 -6.63 9.15 6.21
N GLU A 102 -7.15 9.23 7.43
CA GLU A 102 -6.63 8.44 8.55
C GLU A 102 -7.77 7.71 9.27
N PHE A 103 -7.52 6.43 9.54
CA PHE A 103 -8.49 5.54 10.17
C PHE A 103 -7.82 4.72 11.27
N HIS A 104 -8.60 4.21 12.20
CA HIS A 104 -8.11 3.29 13.21
C HIS A 104 -9.14 2.22 13.58
N ASN A 105 -8.65 1.12 14.12
CA ASN A 105 -9.46 0.16 14.88
C ASN A 105 -8.74 -0.13 16.22
N ASP A 106 -9.08 -1.22 16.89
CA ASP A 106 -8.49 -1.55 18.19
C ASP A 106 -6.99 -1.85 18.10
N GLN A 107 -6.51 -2.33 16.98
CA GLN A 107 -5.13 -2.81 16.83
C GLN A 107 -4.29 -1.99 15.87
N TYR A 108 -4.90 -1.32 14.89
CA TYR A 108 -4.17 -0.73 13.78
C TYR A 108 -4.57 0.71 13.52
N GLU A 109 -3.61 1.46 12.97
CA GLU A 109 -3.84 2.79 12.40
C GLU A 109 -3.51 2.74 10.91
N VAL A 110 -4.34 3.40 10.10
CA VAL A 110 -4.18 3.46 8.64
C VAL A 110 -3.99 4.91 8.22
N PHE A 111 -2.98 5.16 7.40
CA PHE A 111 -2.63 6.49 6.90
C PHE A 111 -2.58 6.50 5.38
N ASP A 112 -2.64 7.69 4.81
CA ASP A 112 -2.52 7.91 3.37
C ASP A 112 -3.60 7.18 2.57
N ALA A 113 -4.78 7.01 3.15
CA ALA A 113 -5.94 6.46 2.47
C ALA A 113 -6.61 7.56 1.64
N VAL A 114 -5.90 8.05 0.65
CA VAL A 114 -6.31 9.17 -0.21
C VAL A 114 -6.60 8.67 -1.63
N PRO A 115 -7.40 9.39 -2.43
CA PRO A 115 -7.79 8.94 -3.76
C PRO A 115 -6.65 8.50 -4.67
N ASN A 116 -5.49 9.16 -4.62
CA ASN A 116 -4.37 8.76 -5.48
C ASN A 116 -3.66 7.47 -5.03
N ASN A 117 -4.01 6.94 -3.87
CA ASN A 117 -3.48 5.67 -3.34
C ASN A 117 -4.51 4.54 -3.38
N VAL A 118 -5.72 4.80 -3.83
CA VAL A 118 -6.81 3.82 -3.84
C VAL A 118 -7.46 3.82 -5.22
N LEU A 119 -7.42 2.68 -5.89
CA LEU A 119 -7.97 2.53 -7.22
C LEU A 119 -9.37 1.94 -7.18
N TYR A 120 -10.24 2.47 -8.04
CA TYR A 120 -11.55 1.87 -8.33
C TYR A 120 -11.38 0.99 -9.56
N GLY A 121 -11.40 -0.33 -9.35
CA GLY A 121 -11.12 -1.30 -10.39
C GLY A 121 -12.26 -1.45 -11.40
N ILE A 122 -11.94 -2.04 -12.54
CA ILE A 122 -12.97 -2.34 -13.55
C ILE A 122 -14.01 -3.34 -13.05
N ASP A 123 -13.68 -4.11 -12.01
CA ASP A 123 -14.57 -5.05 -11.32
C ASP A 123 -15.42 -4.38 -10.23
N LYS A 124 -15.34 -3.06 -10.08
CA LYS A 124 -16.09 -2.26 -9.11
C LYS A 124 -15.64 -2.43 -7.66
N ASP A 125 -14.45 -2.99 -7.44
CA ASP A 125 -13.86 -3.12 -6.11
C ASP A 125 -12.79 -2.05 -5.89
N LEU A 126 -12.47 -1.76 -4.62
CA LEU A 126 -11.44 -0.82 -4.25
C LEU A 126 -10.13 -1.54 -3.98
N TYR A 127 -9.02 -0.96 -4.44
CA TYR A 127 -7.68 -1.52 -4.31
C TYR A 127 -6.76 -0.49 -3.68
N PHE A 128 -6.33 -0.78 -2.46
CA PHE A 128 -5.46 0.12 -1.67
C PHE A 128 -4.01 -0.20 -2.00
N ILE A 129 -3.46 0.51 -2.96
CA ILE A 129 -2.15 0.16 -3.54
C ILE A 129 -0.96 0.77 -2.81
N ASP A 130 -1.15 1.86 -2.08
CA ASP A 130 -0.02 2.56 -1.43
C ASP A 130 -0.44 3.20 -0.10
N THR A 131 -1.33 2.55 0.61
CA THR A 131 -1.82 3.01 1.91
C THR A 131 -0.94 2.43 3.01
N GLN A 132 -0.71 3.20 4.06
CA GLN A 132 0.12 2.80 5.18
C GLN A 132 -0.73 2.24 6.31
N ILE A 133 -0.28 1.15 6.90
CA ILE A 133 -0.94 0.55 8.06
C ILE A 133 0.13 0.17 9.09
N ARG A 134 -0.15 0.44 10.37
CA ARG A 134 0.77 0.10 11.46
C ARG A 134 0.00 -0.28 12.71
N LEU A 135 0.71 -0.89 13.66
CA LEU A 135 0.12 -1.18 14.97
C LEU A 135 -0.21 0.14 15.69
N LYS A 136 -1.36 0.15 16.32
CA LYS A 136 -1.79 1.28 17.15
C LYS A 136 -0.97 1.30 18.43
N MET A 137 -0.47 2.47 18.75
CA MET A 137 0.36 2.67 19.94
C MET A 137 -0.48 3.03 21.15
#